data_e94e3b8b2b79903e3bd08d7bd1150dbc
#
_entry.id   e94e3b8b2b79903e3bd08d7bd1150dbc
#
_cell.length_a   1.000
_cell.length_b   1.000
_cell.length_c   1.000
_cell.angle_alpha   90.00
_cell.angle_beta   90.00
_cell.angle_gamma   90.00
#
_symmetry.space_group_name_H-M   'P 1'
#
loop_
_entity.id
_entity.type
_entity.pdbx_description
1 polymer ?
#
loop_
_entity_poly.entity_id
_entity_poly.type
_entity_poly.pdbx_seq_one_letter_code
_entity_poly.pdbx_strand_id
1 'polypeptide(L)'
;TYDVFAPAWTSRSGDPYSDRINTMRKVVVSTTLTDPTWTNTEVVAEDVADRVRALKDEDGGHIVQYGFGDVSRLLLDAGLVDQLQLWIHPLILGPADSRELLSRPGTTAALDLVETRVLSNGIILATFAP
;
A
#
# COMPACT_ATOMS: atom_id res chain seq x y z
N THR A 1 -1.95 -8.97 -0.95
CA THR A 1 -2.69 -7.82 -1.54
C THR A 1 -3.13 -8.11 -2.96
N TYR A 2 -2.20 -8.49 -3.87
CA TYR A 2 -2.54 -8.73 -5.28
C TYR A 2 -3.68 -9.74 -5.47
N ASP A 3 -3.62 -10.89 -4.81
CA ASP A 3 -4.61 -11.98 -4.92
C ASP A 3 -6.03 -11.57 -4.49
N VAL A 4 -6.13 -10.51 -3.66
CA VAL A 4 -7.40 -9.93 -3.23
C VAL A 4 -7.83 -8.79 -4.14
N PHE A 5 -6.90 -7.91 -4.52
CA PHE A 5 -7.21 -6.69 -5.26
C PHE A 5 -7.47 -6.96 -6.74
N ALA A 6 -6.66 -7.80 -7.39
CA ALA A 6 -6.81 -8.06 -8.81
C ALA A 6 -8.23 -8.57 -9.17
N PRO A 7 -8.75 -9.65 -8.57
CA PRO A 7 -10.11 -10.10 -8.89
C PRO A 7 -11.19 -9.10 -8.46
N ALA A 8 -10.99 -8.38 -7.35
CA ALA A 8 -11.97 -7.42 -6.86
C ALA A 8 -12.11 -6.18 -7.76
N TRP A 9 -11.01 -5.70 -8.35
CA TRP A 9 -11.02 -4.52 -9.18
C TRP A 9 -11.28 -4.82 -10.66
N THR A 10 -10.76 -5.92 -11.19
CA THR A 10 -11.02 -6.31 -12.60
C THR A 10 -12.49 -6.66 -12.86
N SER A 11 -13.24 -7.02 -11.81
CA SER A 11 -14.68 -7.23 -11.91
C SER A 11 -15.52 -5.94 -11.93
N ARG A 12 -14.90 -4.78 -11.75
CA ARG A 12 -15.57 -3.46 -11.67
C ARG A 12 -15.18 -2.58 -12.85
N SER A 13 -16.16 -1.88 -13.39
CA SER A 13 -15.96 -0.91 -14.47
C SER A 13 -17.12 0.08 -14.52
N GLY A 14 -16.92 1.20 -15.24
CA GLY A 14 -17.98 2.18 -15.49
C GLY A 14 -18.12 3.23 -14.39
N ASP A 15 -17.21 3.26 -13.41
CA ASP A 15 -17.05 4.39 -12.50
C ASP A 15 -15.62 4.93 -12.54
N PRO A 16 -15.40 6.25 -12.38
CA PRO A 16 -14.07 6.85 -12.54
C PRO A 16 -12.99 6.27 -11.64
N TYR A 17 -13.35 5.79 -10.46
CA TYR A 17 -12.39 5.25 -9.51
C TYR A 17 -11.92 3.85 -9.92
N SER A 18 -12.85 2.96 -10.26
CA SER A 18 -12.53 1.61 -10.76
C SER A 18 -11.74 1.66 -12.06
N ASP A 19 -12.14 2.53 -13.00
CA ASP A 19 -11.45 2.71 -14.27
C ASP A 19 -10.02 3.23 -14.05
N ARG A 20 -9.83 4.18 -13.12
CA ARG A 20 -8.51 4.69 -12.76
C ARG A 20 -7.61 3.59 -12.17
N ILE A 21 -8.08 2.81 -11.20
CA ILE A 21 -7.31 1.72 -10.59
C ILE A 21 -6.95 0.66 -11.63
N ASN A 22 -7.88 0.31 -12.51
CA ASN A 22 -7.63 -0.70 -13.54
C ASN A 22 -6.60 -0.24 -14.58
N THR A 23 -6.56 1.03 -14.93
CA THR A 23 -5.66 1.57 -15.96
C THR A 23 -4.31 2.04 -15.45
N MET A 24 -4.18 2.43 -14.16
CA MET A 24 -2.91 2.89 -13.61
C MET A 24 -1.83 1.80 -13.66
N ARG A 25 -0.57 2.23 -13.67
CA ARG A 25 0.58 1.32 -13.49
C ARG A 25 0.56 0.72 -12.10
N LYS A 26 0.83 -0.57 -12.01
CA LYS A 26 0.92 -1.34 -10.79
C LYS A 26 2.29 -2.01 -10.69
N VAL A 27 2.91 -1.93 -9.52
CA VAL A 27 4.14 -2.65 -9.22
C VAL A 27 3.85 -3.64 -8.10
N VAL A 28 4.02 -4.92 -8.38
CA VAL A 28 3.76 -6.01 -7.44
C VAL A 28 5.08 -6.63 -7.01
N VAL A 29 5.36 -6.55 -5.72
CA VAL A 29 6.53 -7.20 -5.13
C VAL A 29 6.17 -8.65 -4.83
N SER A 30 6.78 -9.58 -5.57
CA SER A 30 6.51 -11.01 -5.42
C SER A 30 7.63 -11.86 -6.03
N THR A 31 8.00 -12.92 -5.33
CA THR A 31 8.93 -13.96 -5.84
C THR A 31 8.20 -15.16 -6.46
N THR A 32 6.87 -15.18 -6.39
CA THR A 32 6.06 -16.34 -6.84
C THR A 32 5.07 -16.01 -7.94
N LEU A 33 4.72 -14.73 -8.12
CA LEU A 33 3.82 -14.28 -9.19
C LEU A 33 4.59 -14.21 -10.51
N THR A 34 4.27 -15.07 -11.45
CA THR A 34 4.94 -15.16 -12.75
C THR A 34 4.12 -14.61 -13.92
N ASP A 35 2.79 -14.63 -13.79
CA ASP A 35 1.88 -14.22 -14.86
C ASP A 35 0.74 -13.33 -14.30
N PRO A 36 0.99 -12.02 -14.14
CA PRO A 36 -0.01 -11.10 -13.62
C PRO A 36 -1.12 -10.87 -14.67
N THR A 37 -2.36 -11.14 -14.29
CA THR A 37 -3.54 -10.96 -15.16
C THR A 37 -4.11 -9.54 -15.13
N TRP A 38 -3.74 -8.73 -14.13
CA TRP A 38 -4.22 -7.35 -14.03
C TRP A 38 -3.40 -6.43 -14.94
N THR A 39 -4.07 -5.69 -15.79
CA THR A 39 -3.45 -4.80 -16.80
C THR A 39 -2.44 -3.84 -16.19
N ASN A 40 -1.36 -3.54 -16.91
CA ASN A 40 -0.29 -2.63 -16.50
C ASN A 40 0.40 -3.03 -15.17
N THR A 41 0.57 -4.33 -14.94
CA THR A 41 1.27 -4.86 -13.77
C THR A 41 2.71 -5.24 -14.12
N GLU A 42 3.64 -4.67 -13.39
CA GLU A 42 5.05 -5.05 -13.35
C GLU A 42 5.30 -5.90 -12.09
N VAL A 43 6.01 -7.01 -12.21
CA VAL A 43 6.41 -7.84 -11.06
C VAL A 43 7.87 -7.59 -10.73
N VAL A 44 8.17 -7.30 -9.46
CA VAL A 44 9.51 -7.07 -8.94
C VAL A 44 9.81 -8.14 -7.88
N ALA A 45 10.78 -9.01 -8.17
CA ALA A 45 11.14 -10.10 -7.26
C ALA A 45 12.36 -9.76 -6.39
N GLU A 46 13.25 -8.89 -6.87
CA GLU A 46 14.54 -8.55 -6.25
C GLU A 46 14.74 -7.03 -6.30
N ASP A 47 15.69 -6.51 -5.51
CA ASP A 47 16.10 -5.09 -5.51
C ASP A 47 14.93 -4.09 -5.39
N VAL A 48 13.95 -4.43 -4.57
CA VAL A 48 12.70 -3.68 -4.42
C VAL A 48 12.94 -2.22 -4.06
N ALA A 49 13.89 -1.95 -3.15
CA ALA A 49 14.22 -0.59 -2.73
C ALA A 49 14.78 0.24 -3.89
N ASP A 50 15.65 -0.34 -4.71
CA ASP A 50 16.25 0.35 -5.87
C ASP A 50 15.19 0.59 -6.94
N ARG A 51 14.28 -0.37 -7.15
CA ARG A 51 13.15 -0.16 -8.06
C ARG A 51 12.23 0.96 -7.60
N VAL A 52 11.95 1.06 -6.29
CA VAL A 52 11.13 2.17 -5.77
C VAL A 52 11.86 3.51 -5.84
N ARG A 53 13.19 3.56 -5.62
CA ARG A 53 13.98 4.79 -5.85
C ARG A 53 13.85 5.26 -7.29
N ALA A 54 14.05 4.34 -8.25
CA ALA A 54 13.90 4.67 -9.66
C ALA A 54 12.49 5.18 -10.01
N LEU A 55 11.45 4.59 -9.40
CA LEU A 55 10.07 5.07 -9.58
C LEU A 55 9.85 6.47 -9.00
N LYS A 56 10.50 6.80 -7.88
CA LYS A 56 10.41 8.15 -7.27
C LYS A 56 11.11 9.20 -8.11
N ASP A 57 12.11 8.82 -8.91
CA ASP A 57 12.84 9.72 -9.82
C ASP A 57 12.11 9.92 -11.17
N GLU A 58 11.10 9.11 -11.48
CA GLU A 58 10.26 9.28 -12.68
C GLU A 58 9.30 10.46 -12.51
N ASP A 59 9.03 11.19 -13.59
CA ASP A 59 7.93 12.16 -13.61
C ASP A 59 6.59 11.47 -13.38
N GLY A 60 5.83 11.94 -12.39
CA GLY A 60 4.56 11.29 -12.08
C GLY A 60 3.85 11.85 -10.85
N GLY A 61 2.79 11.16 -10.46
CA GLY A 61 2.04 11.43 -9.25
C GLY A 61 2.55 10.62 -8.05
N HIS A 62 1.70 10.49 -7.04
CA HIS A 62 2.03 9.72 -5.84
C HIS A 62 2.14 8.22 -6.13
N ILE A 63 3.12 7.58 -5.49
CA ILE A 63 3.20 6.13 -5.39
C ILE A 63 2.42 5.73 -4.13
N VAL A 64 1.39 4.91 -4.27
CA VAL A 64 0.53 4.49 -3.17
C VAL A 64 0.68 2.99 -2.94
N GLN A 65 0.96 2.61 -1.71
CA GLN A 65 0.96 1.22 -1.27
C GLN A 65 -0.23 0.96 -0.34
N TYR A 66 -0.94 -0.13 -0.57
CA TYR A 66 -2.07 -0.56 0.27
C TYR A 66 -1.65 -1.69 1.20
N GLY A 67 -2.07 -1.57 2.47
CA GLY A 67 -1.72 -2.49 3.54
C GLY A 67 -0.34 -2.21 4.14
N PHE A 68 -0.08 -2.81 5.29
CA PHE A 68 1.19 -2.69 6.00
C PHE A 68 1.79 -4.08 6.25
N GLY A 69 2.80 -4.44 5.48
CA GLY A 69 3.46 -5.74 5.52
C GLY A 69 4.97 -5.64 5.35
N ASP A 70 5.59 -6.71 4.87
CA ASP A 70 7.05 -6.79 4.74
C ASP A 70 7.60 -5.77 3.75
N VAL A 71 6.87 -5.49 2.66
CA VAL A 71 7.24 -4.43 1.70
C VAL A 71 7.23 -3.06 2.37
N SER A 72 6.20 -2.74 3.17
CA SER A 72 6.13 -1.45 3.88
C SER A 72 7.30 -1.26 4.83
N ARG A 73 7.71 -2.32 5.54
CA ARG A 73 8.86 -2.28 6.44
C ARG A 73 10.16 -2.06 5.68
N LEU A 74 10.38 -2.84 4.62
CA LEU A 74 11.55 -2.68 3.76
C LEU A 74 11.67 -1.24 3.25
N LEU A 75 10.57 -0.65 2.81
CA LEU A 75 10.56 0.73 2.31
C LEU A 75 10.76 1.76 3.43
N LEU A 76 10.20 1.52 4.61
CA LEU A 76 10.39 2.37 5.78
C LEU A 76 11.86 2.34 6.25
N ASP A 77 12.45 1.14 6.36
CA ASP A 77 13.85 0.95 6.73
C ASP A 77 14.81 1.56 5.69
N ALA A 78 14.42 1.58 4.42
CA ALA A 78 15.17 2.20 3.33
C ALA A 78 14.98 3.72 3.21
N GLY A 79 14.15 4.36 4.07
CA GLY A 79 13.83 5.79 4.01
C GLY A 79 13.04 6.19 2.76
N LEU A 80 12.22 5.30 2.22
CA LEU A 80 11.49 5.49 0.97
C LEU A 80 9.99 5.79 1.19
N VAL A 81 9.54 5.81 2.44
CA VAL A 81 8.17 6.17 2.82
C VAL A 81 8.14 7.64 3.20
N ASP A 82 7.38 8.44 2.49
CA ASP A 82 7.21 9.87 2.79
C ASP A 82 6.03 10.11 3.74
N GLN A 83 4.99 9.27 3.64
CA GLN A 83 3.81 9.36 4.49
C GLN A 83 3.23 7.98 4.77
N LEU A 84 2.79 7.78 6.02
CA LEU A 84 1.96 6.66 6.44
C LEU A 84 0.57 7.19 6.78
N GLN A 85 -0.47 6.67 6.11
CA GLN A 85 -1.85 6.99 6.41
C GLN A 85 -2.54 5.80 7.07
N LEU A 86 -3.07 6.01 8.27
CA LEU A 86 -3.87 5.03 9.00
C LEU A 86 -5.34 5.42 8.95
N TRP A 87 -6.17 4.46 8.52
CA TRP A 87 -7.62 4.58 8.52
C TRP A 87 -8.16 3.77 9.69
N ILE A 88 -8.49 4.45 10.77
CA ILE A 88 -8.97 3.82 12.00
C ILE A 88 -10.49 3.76 11.93
N HIS A 89 -11.00 2.56 11.73
CA HIS A 89 -12.44 2.30 11.64
C HIS A 89 -13.06 2.15 13.05
N PRO A 90 -14.27 2.67 13.31
CA PRO A 90 -14.95 2.55 14.58
C PRO A 90 -15.60 1.16 14.74
N LEU A 91 -14.79 0.12 14.67
CA LEU A 91 -15.24 -1.27 14.84
C LEU A 91 -14.13 -2.12 15.49
N ILE A 92 -14.54 -3.14 16.22
CA ILE A 92 -13.65 -4.13 16.80
C ILE A 92 -13.75 -5.39 15.96
N LEU A 93 -12.63 -5.78 15.34
CA LEU A 93 -12.51 -7.05 14.65
C LEU A 93 -12.11 -8.15 15.65
N GLY A 94 -12.61 -9.37 15.41
CA GLY A 94 -12.13 -10.55 16.08
C GLY A 94 -10.67 -10.89 15.70
N PRO A 95 -10.14 -12.04 16.11
CA PRO A 95 -8.76 -12.41 15.81
C PRO A 95 -8.51 -12.42 14.32
N ALA A 96 -7.51 -11.62 13.91
CA ALA A 96 -7.07 -11.49 12.52
C ALA A 96 -5.82 -12.35 12.27
N ASP A 97 -5.54 -12.64 11.01
CA ASP A 97 -4.28 -13.26 10.62
C ASP A 97 -3.11 -12.33 11.01
N SER A 98 -2.14 -12.86 11.74
CA SER A 98 -1.01 -12.09 12.27
C SER A 98 -0.05 -11.53 11.21
N ARG A 99 -0.21 -11.93 9.95
CA ARG A 99 0.70 -11.54 8.87
C ARG A 99 0.63 -10.07 8.47
N GLU A 100 -0.48 -9.40 8.73
CA GLU A 100 -0.73 -8.01 8.32
C GLU A 100 -0.89 -7.04 9.49
N LEU A 101 -0.40 -7.39 10.66
CA LEU A 101 -0.45 -6.50 11.81
C LEU A 101 0.55 -5.36 11.68
N LEU A 102 0.11 -4.15 11.97
CA LEU A 102 0.97 -2.95 12.06
C LEU A 102 2.11 -3.16 13.05
N SER A 103 1.83 -3.83 14.17
CA SER A 103 2.81 -4.15 15.20
C SER A 103 3.35 -5.57 15.01
N ARG A 104 4.66 -5.69 14.80
CA ARG A 104 5.42 -6.95 14.79
C ARG A 104 6.74 -6.79 15.53
N PRO A 105 7.31 -7.88 16.09
CA PRO A 105 8.64 -7.84 16.68
C PRO A 105 9.70 -7.34 15.70
N GLY A 106 10.62 -6.50 16.16
CA GLY A 106 11.78 -6.05 15.40
C GLY A 106 11.56 -4.80 14.54
N THR A 107 10.35 -4.24 14.50
CA THR A 107 10.10 -2.97 13.80
C THR A 107 9.82 -1.87 14.82
N THR A 108 10.68 -0.86 14.87
CA THR A 108 10.46 0.38 15.63
C THR A 108 10.74 1.55 14.72
N ALA A 109 9.76 2.42 14.53
CA ALA A 109 9.91 3.67 13.83
C ALA A 109 9.22 4.77 14.63
N ALA A 110 9.91 5.88 14.86
CA ALA A 110 9.28 7.09 15.34
C ALA A 110 8.66 7.81 14.15
N LEU A 111 7.43 8.28 14.32
CA LEU A 111 6.67 8.97 13.29
C LEU A 111 6.12 10.27 13.87
N ASP A 112 6.20 11.34 13.10
CA ASP A 112 5.58 12.62 13.43
C ASP A 112 4.15 12.67 12.91
N LEU A 113 3.20 13.07 13.77
CA LEU A 113 1.82 13.27 13.36
C LEU A 113 1.71 14.57 12.53
N VAL A 114 1.32 14.43 11.27
CA VAL A 114 1.15 15.54 10.33
C VAL A 114 -0.28 16.09 10.37
N GLU A 115 -1.27 15.19 10.30
CA GLU A 115 -2.68 15.57 10.22
C GLU A 115 -3.59 14.48 10.79
N THR A 116 -4.72 14.90 11.37
CA THR A 116 -5.84 14.00 11.65
C THR A 116 -7.13 14.58 11.09
N ARG A 117 -7.97 13.72 10.51
CA ARG A 117 -9.29 14.09 10.02
C ARG A 117 -10.32 13.02 10.38
N VAL A 118 -11.45 13.45 10.91
CA VAL A 118 -12.60 12.57 11.15
C VAL A 118 -13.55 12.66 9.96
N LEU A 119 -13.87 11.52 9.36
CA LEU A 119 -14.82 11.43 8.27
C LEU A 119 -16.24 11.33 8.81
N SER A 120 -17.25 11.68 7.99
CA SER A 120 -18.67 11.69 8.39
C SER A 120 -19.21 10.33 8.84
N ASN A 121 -18.55 9.24 8.45
CA ASN A 121 -18.88 7.86 8.86
C ASN A 121 -18.12 7.40 10.13
N GLY A 122 -17.41 8.31 10.82
CA GLY A 122 -16.68 8.02 12.06
C GLY A 122 -15.29 7.44 11.88
N ILE A 123 -14.80 7.25 10.64
CA ILE A 123 -13.43 6.84 10.40
C ILE A 123 -12.48 7.99 10.75
N ILE A 124 -11.39 7.69 11.47
CA ILE A 124 -10.31 8.64 11.72
C ILE A 124 -9.20 8.35 10.71
N LEU A 125 -8.86 9.36 9.92
CA LEU A 125 -7.69 9.35 9.05
C LEU A 125 -6.55 10.06 9.78
N ALA A 126 -5.47 9.35 10.07
CA ALA A 126 -4.26 9.90 10.67
C ALA A 126 -3.10 9.77 9.67
N THR A 127 -2.44 10.89 9.38
CA THR A 127 -1.29 10.97 8.48
C THR A 127 -0.04 11.24 9.29
N PHE A 128 0.96 10.41 9.09
CA PHE A 128 2.27 10.50 9.73
C PHE A 128 3.38 10.64 8.70
N ALA A 129 4.48 11.30 9.09
CA ALA A 129 5.75 11.30 8.37
C ALA A 129 6.81 10.57 9.23
N PRO A 130 7.73 9.80 8.61
CA PRO A 130 8.90 9.24 9.28
C PRO A 130 9.91 10.27 9.70
#